data_32ff63bb1009d6790e8f5c5e9a6a2592
#
_entry.id   32ff63bb1009d6790e8f5c5e9a6a2592
#
_cell.length_a   1.000
_cell.length_b   1.000
_cell.length_c   1.000
_cell.angle_alpha   90.00
_cell.angle_beta   90.00
_cell.angle_gamma   90.00
#
_symmetry.space_group_name_H-M   'P 1'
#
loop_
_entity.id
_entity.type
_entity.pdbx_description
1 polymer ?
#
loop_
_entity_poly.entity_id
_entity_poly.type
_entity_poly.pdbx_seq_one_letter_code
_entity_poly.pdbx_strand_id
1 'polypeptide(L)'
;MHAVETLKTYYEALAHKNLEVVADSYDVPSKMITLAGIVNFGSRDAVKTAFENVIKTWEQQGISSKVGFDVEDSSITDVQDNCVLIRNQLTNFDLNGDFHQTWECTYVMTKTDGQWKISVATTNNKATTSVRN
;
A
#
# COMPACT_ATOMS: atom_id res chain seq x y z
N MET A 1 -4.08 13.84 -9.99
CA MET A 1 -4.87 12.59 -10.13
C MET A 1 -5.37 12.15 -8.77
N HIS A 2 -6.66 12.01 -8.64
CA HIS A 2 -7.28 11.70 -7.35
C HIS A 2 -6.92 10.34 -6.80
N ALA A 3 -6.69 9.34 -7.66
CA ALA A 3 -6.30 8.03 -7.21
C ALA A 3 -4.93 8.04 -6.53
N VAL A 4 -3.99 8.82 -7.06
CA VAL A 4 -2.67 8.97 -6.44
C VAL A 4 -2.79 9.63 -5.06
N GLU A 5 -3.69 10.59 -4.93
CA GLU A 5 -3.91 11.24 -3.63
C GLU A 5 -4.41 10.26 -2.58
N THR A 6 -5.25 9.30 -2.97
CA THR A 6 -5.67 8.24 -2.05
C THR A 6 -4.48 7.42 -1.56
N LEU A 7 -3.55 7.08 -2.45
CA LEU A 7 -2.34 6.37 -2.05
C LEU A 7 -1.46 7.19 -1.11
N LYS A 8 -1.30 8.47 -1.39
CA LYS A 8 -0.52 9.35 -0.51
C LYS A 8 -1.13 9.40 0.88
N THR A 9 -2.44 9.59 0.95
CA THR A 9 -3.16 9.62 2.23
C THR A 9 -3.01 8.30 2.98
N TYR A 10 -3.09 7.18 2.28
CA TYR A 10 -2.90 5.86 2.84
C TYR A 10 -1.50 5.70 3.45
N TYR A 11 -0.45 6.09 2.74
CA TYR A 11 0.90 5.97 3.25
C TYR A 11 1.16 6.89 4.43
N GLU A 12 0.60 8.11 4.41
CA GLU A 12 0.69 9.00 5.55
C GLU A 12 -0.02 8.43 6.77
N ALA A 13 -1.18 7.80 6.56
CA ALA A 13 -1.91 7.14 7.62
C ALA A 13 -1.11 5.99 8.23
N LEU A 14 -0.42 5.21 7.40
CA LEU A 14 0.46 4.16 7.90
C LEU A 14 1.58 4.74 8.76
N ALA A 15 2.19 5.83 8.32
CA ALA A 15 3.27 6.48 9.05
C ALA A 15 2.82 6.92 10.45
N HIS A 16 1.59 7.38 10.56
CA HIS A 16 1.02 7.85 11.82
C HIS A 16 0.22 6.76 12.56
N LYS A 17 0.19 5.56 12.02
CA LYS A 17 -0.56 4.42 12.60
C LYS A 17 -2.05 4.71 12.74
N ASN A 18 -2.59 5.50 11.80
CA ASN A 18 -3.99 5.86 11.77
C ASN A 18 -4.79 4.81 11.00
N LEU A 19 -5.20 3.76 11.71
CA LEU A 19 -5.87 2.62 11.10
C LEU A 19 -7.25 2.97 10.51
N GLU A 20 -7.92 3.99 11.03
CA GLU A 20 -9.20 4.43 10.49
C GLU A 20 -9.03 4.93 9.06
N VAL A 21 -8.04 5.76 8.82
CA VAL A 21 -7.77 6.29 7.48
C VAL A 21 -7.20 5.20 6.56
N VAL A 22 -6.37 4.31 7.09
CA VAL A 22 -5.90 3.15 6.31
C VAL A 22 -7.10 2.35 5.81
N ALA A 23 -8.05 2.05 6.68
CA ALA A 23 -9.24 1.29 6.31
C ALA A 23 -10.10 2.04 5.29
N ASP A 24 -10.21 3.36 5.42
CA ASP A 24 -10.97 4.17 4.47
C ASP A 24 -10.37 4.17 3.06
N SER A 25 -9.08 3.86 2.96
CA SER A 25 -8.38 3.84 1.67
C SER A 25 -8.66 2.58 0.85
N TYR A 26 -9.19 1.55 1.47
CA TYR A 26 -9.51 0.27 0.82
C TYR A 26 -10.99 0.14 0.56
N ASP A 27 -11.30 -0.41 -0.61
CA ASP A 27 -12.67 -0.80 -0.91
C ASP A 27 -13.05 -2.04 -0.11
N VAL A 28 -14.33 -2.33 0.00
CA VAL A 28 -14.82 -3.53 0.67
C VAL A 28 -15.86 -4.17 -0.25
N PRO A 29 -15.66 -5.40 -0.71
CA PRO A 29 -14.49 -6.25 -0.48
C PRO A 29 -13.27 -5.82 -1.29
N SER A 30 -12.10 -6.16 -0.80
CA SER A 30 -10.83 -5.91 -1.50
C SER A 30 -9.86 -7.04 -1.20
N LYS A 31 -8.69 -7.00 -1.85
CA LYS A 31 -7.68 -8.07 -1.72
C LYS A 31 -6.29 -7.49 -1.62
N MET A 32 -5.45 -8.19 -0.88
CA MET A 32 -4.01 -7.96 -0.90
C MET A 32 -3.33 -9.25 -1.32
N ILE A 33 -2.51 -9.19 -2.36
CA ILE A 33 -1.77 -10.34 -2.88
C ILE A 33 -0.31 -10.17 -2.52
N THR A 34 0.23 -11.11 -1.77
CA THR A 34 1.61 -11.08 -1.33
C THR A 34 2.30 -12.38 -1.71
N LEU A 35 3.61 -12.45 -1.51
CA LEU A 35 4.35 -13.69 -1.75
C LEU A 35 3.86 -14.83 -0.85
N ALA A 36 3.28 -14.50 0.32
CA ALA A 36 2.76 -15.49 1.24
C ALA A 36 1.36 -15.97 0.88
N GLY A 37 0.66 -15.30 -0.03
CA GLY A 37 -0.68 -15.69 -0.44
C GLY A 37 -1.62 -14.51 -0.59
N ILE A 38 -2.92 -14.79 -0.62
CA ILE A 38 -3.96 -13.80 -0.83
C ILE A 38 -4.68 -13.56 0.48
N VAL A 39 -4.79 -12.28 0.85
CA VAL A 39 -5.60 -11.85 2.00
C VAL A 39 -6.86 -11.19 1.46
N ASN A 40 -8.01 -11.64 1.91
CA ASN A 40 -9.29 -11.07 1.52
C ASN A 40 -9.80 -10.16 2.63
N PHE A 41 -10.20 -8.95 2.25
CA PHE A 41 -10.77 -7.98 3.18
C PHE A 41 -12.28 -7.91 2.94
N GLY A 42 -13.03 -8.63 3.76
CA GLY A 42 -14.49 -8.65 3.65
C GLY A 42 -15.20 -7.55 4.43
N SER A 43 -14.44 -6.80 5.23
CA SER A 43 -14.99 -5.72 6.04
C SER A 43 -13.92 -4.68 6.34
N ARG A 44 -14.36 -3.52 6.77
CA ARG A 44 -13.48 -2.45 7.21
C ARG A 44 -12.63 -2.90 8.40
N ASP A 45 -13.23 -3.64 9.33
CA ASP A 45 -12.50 -4.15 10.49
C ASP A 45 -11.43 -5.17 10.09
N ALA A 46 -11.66 -5.95 9.05
CA ALA A 46 -10.66 -6.87 8.54
C ALA A 46 -9.41 -6.12 8.04
N VAL A 47 -9.59 -4.99 7.36
CA VAL A 47 -8.48 -4.14 6.93
C VAL A 47 -7.71 -3.62 8.14
N LYS A 48 -8.42 -3.08 9.12
CA LYS A 48 -7.79 -2.54 10.33
C LYS A 48 -6.97 -3.59 11.08
N THR A 49 -7.53 -4.78 11.25
CA THR A 49 -6.85 -5.87 11.94
C THR A 49 -5.58 -6.30 11.20
N ALA A 50 -5.67 -6.42 9.88
CA ALA A 50 -4.53 -6.82 9.07
C ALA A 50 -3.38 -5.81 9.18
N PHE A 51 -3.68 -4.51 9.08
CA PHE A 51 -2.65 -3.48 9.16
C PHE A 51 -2.14 -3.27 10.57
N GLU A 52 -2.96 -3.50 11.58
CA GLU A 52 -2.47 -3.51 12.95
C GLU A 52 -1.38 -4.57 13.11
N ASN A 53 -1.60 -5.77 12.55
CA ASN A 53 -0.62 -6.84 12.59
C ASN A 53 0.63 -6.52 11.78
N VAL A 54 0.48 -5.87 10.63
CA VAL A 54 1.62 -5.44 9.81
C VAL A 54 2.49 -4.46 10.60
N ILE A 55 1.89 -3.48 11.22
CA ILE A 55 2.62 -2.48 12.00
C ILE A 55 3.32 -3.12 13.19
N LYS A 56 2.66 -4.02 13.90
CA LYS A 56 3.28 -4.75 15.01
C LYS A 56 4.48 -5.57 14.56
N THR A 57 4.35 -6.26 13.43
CA THR A 57 5.44 -7.04 12.87
C THR A 57 6.63 -6.15 12.53
N TRP A 58 6.38 -5.02 11.89
CA TRP A 58 7.44 -4.05 11.58
C TRP A 58 8.12 -3.57 12.85
N GLU A 59 7.36 -3.20 13.87
CA GLU A 59 7.93 -2.74 15.14
C GLU A 59 8.82 -3.81 15.77
N GLN A 60 8.40 -5.07 15.74
CA GLN A 60 9.19 -6.18 16.26
C GLN A 60 10.49 -6.37 15.49
N GLN A 61 10.49 -6.04 14.21
CA GLN A 61 11.67 -6.18 13.35
C GLN A 61 12.53 -4.92 13.30
N GLY A 62 12.15 -3.88 14.03
CA GLY A 62 12.88 -2.62 14.02
C GLY A 62 12.65 -1.80 12.76
N ILE A 63 11.52 -2.00 12.09
CA ILE A 63 11.17 -1.29 10.86
C ILE A 63 10.19 -0.17 11.19
N SER A 64 10.44 1.02 10.66
CA SER A 64 9.57 2.17 10.84
C SER A 64 8.27 2.00 10.04
N SER A 65 7.17 2.52 10.56
CA SER A 65 5.91 2.57 9.81
C SER A 65 5.90 3.67 8.75
N LYS A 66 6.87 4.60 8.82
CA LYS A 66 7.03 5.63 7.80
C LYS A 66 7.69 5.02 6.58
N VAL A 67 7.08 5.17 5.41
CA VAL A 67 7.59 4.61 4.18
C VAL A 67 7.82 5.71 3.16
N GLY A 68 8.81 5.52 2.30
CA GLY A 68 9.01 6.34 1.12
C GLY A 68 8.26 5.73 -0.04
N PHE A 69 7.71 6.56 -0.90
CA PHE A 69 7.05 6.07 -2.09
C PHE A 69 7.30 7.03 -3.25
N ASP A 70 7.23 6.48 -4.45
CA ASP A 70 7.50 7.23 -5.66
C ASP A 70 6.49 6.81 -6.71
N VAL A 71 5.52 7.68 -6.97
CA VAL A 71 4.50 7.47 -7.99
C VAL A 71 4.65 8.55 -9.05
N GLU A 72 5.01 8.13 -10.25
CA GLU A 72 5.16 9.02 -11.40
C GLU A 72 4.01 8.80 -12.37
N ASP A 73 3.78 9.78 -13.25
CA ASP A 73 2.72 9.67 -14.27
C ASP A 73 2.88 8.43 -15.14
N SER A 74 4.13 8.05 -15.45
CA SER A 74 4.40 6.85 -16.24
C SER A 74 4.02 5.56 -15.52
N SER A 75 3.80 5.63 -14.22
CA SER A 75 3.41 4.48 -13.41
C SER A 75 1.90 4.26 -13.37
N ILE A 76 1.14 5.14 -14.00
CA ILE A 76 -0.31 5.12 -13.96
C ILE A 76 -0.84 4.66 -15.31
N THR A 77 -1.68 3.62 -15.28
CA THR A 77 -2.34 3.13 -16.49
C THR A 77 -3.85 3.25 -16.31
N ASP A 78 -4.48 4.03 -17.18
CA ASP A 78 -5.93 4.15 -17.19
C ASP A 78 -6.51 2.91 -17.84
N VAL A 79 -7.37 2.21 -17.11
CA VAL A 79 -8.06 1.02 -17.63
C VAL A 79 -9.43 1.40 -18.15
N GLN A 80 -10.14 2.21 -17.39
CA GLN A 80 -11.42 2.81 -17.76
C GLN A 80 -11.63 4.02 -16.85
N ASP A 81 -12.73 4.73 -17.05
CA ASP A 81 -12.99 5.99 -16.33
C ASP A 81 -12.97 5.85 -14.81
N ASN A 82 -13.33 4.69 -14.33
CA ASN A 82 -13.42 4.43 -12.88
C ASN A 82 -12.42 3.38 -12.40
N CYS A 83 -11.37 3.10 -13.18
CA CYS A 83 -10.39 2.08 -12.80
C CYS A 83 -9.02 2.45 -13.36
N VAL A 84 -8.03 2.51 -12.48
CA VAL A 84 -6.63 2.74 -12.87
C VAL A 84 -5.73 1.72 -12.19
N LEU A 85 -4.61 1.41 -12.86
CA LEU A 85 -3.52 0.65 -12.27
C LEU A 85 -2.41 1.63 -11.91
N ILE A 86 -1.88 1.52 -10.71
CA ILE A 86 -0.75 2.33 -10.27
C ILE A 86 0.37 1.41 -9.81
N ARG A 87 1.53 1.54 -10.43
CA ARG A 87 2.75 0.85 -10.02
C ARG A 87 3.57 1.80 -9.17
N ASN A 88 4.12 1.30 -8.08
CA ASN A 88 4.82 2.12 -7.11
C ASN A 88 5.98 1.36 -6.50
N GLN A 89 7.08 2.05 -6.27
CA GLN A 89 8.15 1.53 -5.43
C GLN A 89 7.97 2.07 -4.03
N LEU A 90 7.94 1.16 -3.07
CA LEU A 90 7.79 1.48 -1.67
C LEU A 90 9.11 1.17 -0.97
N THR A 91 9.61 2.11 -0.18
CA THR A 91 10.85 1.92 0.57
C THR A 91 10.57 1.89 2.05
N ASN A 92 11.04 0.84 2.71
CA ASN A 92 11.03 0.75 4.17
C ASN A 92 12.35 1.23 4.74
N PHE A 93 12.26 1.84 5.92
CA PHE A 93 13.42 2.32 6.67
C PHE A 93 13.40 1.67 8.05
N ASP A 94 14.58 1.55 8.67
CA ASP A 94 14.63 1.11 10.07
C ASP A 94 14.28 2.28 11.00
N LEU A 95 14.29 2.02 12.30
CA LEU A 95 13.91 3.03 13.29
C LEU A 95 14.92 4.19 13.37
N ASN A 96 16.11 4.03 12.81
CA ASN A 96 17.12 5.10 12.72
C ASN A 96 16.99 5.92 11.44
N GLY A 97 16.07 5.54 10.56
CA GLY A 97 15.91 6.21 9.27
C GLY A 97 16.78 5.68 8.15
N ASP A 98 17.51 4.60 8.39
CA ASP A 98 18.35 4.00 7.37
C ASP A 98 17.55 3.08 6.45
N PHE A 99 17.99 2.96 5.20
CA PHE A 99 17.35 2.09 4.22
C PHE A 99 17.28 0.66 4.74
N HIS A 100 16.12 0.05 4.61
CA HIS A 100 15.92 -1.35 4.94
C HIS A 100 15.63 -2.19 3.69
N GLN A 101 14.60 -1.85 2.95
CA GLN A 101 14.15 -2.70 1.85
C GLN A 101 13.27 -1.90 0.88
N THR A 102 13.31 -2.28 -0.39
CA THR A 102 12.44 -1.72 -1.41
C THR A 102 11.48 -2.80 -1.90
N TRP A 103 10.23 -2.41 -2.04
CA TRP A 103 9.16 -3.27 -2.53
C TRP A 103 8.62 -2.72 -3.83
N GLU A 104 8.16 -3.60 -4.71
CA GLU A 104 7.31 -3.21 -5.82
C GLU A 104 5.87 -3.48 -5.43
N CYS A 105 5.03 -2.48 -5.65
CA CYS A 105 3.60 -2.57 -5.36
C CYS A 105 2.81 -2.19 -6.59
N THR A 106 1.74 -2.90 -6.85
CA THR A 106 0.80 -2.54 -7.89
C THR A 106 -0.58 -2.48 -7.26
N TYR A 107 -1.28 -1.41 -7.53
CA TYR A 107 -2.62 -1.18 -6.99
C TYR A 107 -3.62 -1.10 -8.12
N VAL A 108 -4.75 -1.79 -7.96
CA VAL A 108 -5.93 -1.56 -8.78
C VAL A 108 -6.81 -0.61 -7.97
N MET A 109 -6.98 0.60 -8.48
CA MET A 109 -7.80 1.61 -7.82
C MET A 109 -9.11 1.73 -8.57
N THR A 110 -10.21 1.74 -7.83
CA THR A 110 -11.53 1.91 -8.42
C THR A 110 -12.24 3.11 -7.81
N LYS A 111 -13.06 3.75 -8.62
CA LYS A 111 -13.83 4.92 -8.19
C LYS A 111 -15.29 4.52 -8.03
N THR A 112 -15.79 4.69 -6.82
CA THR A 112 -17.20 4.40 -6.49
C THR A 112 -17.74 5.59 -5.71
N ASP A 113 -18.87 6.10 -6.11
CA ASP A 113 -19.50 7.26 -5.48
C ASP A 113 -18.57 8.47 -5.39
N GLY A 114 -17.78 8.66 -6.43
CA GLY A 114 -16.85 9.79 -6.51
C GLY A 114 -15.57 9.64 -5.73
N GLN A 115 -15.33 8.49 -5.11
CA GLN A 115 -14.15 8.26 -4.29
C GLN A 115 -13.28 7.14 -4.84
N TRP A 116 -11.99 7.40 -4.94
CA TRP A 116 -11.01 6.39 -5.33
C TRP A 116 -10.59 5.57 -4.12
N LYS A 117 -10.62 4.24 -4.28
CA LYS A 117 -10.21 3.31 -3.22
C LYS A 117 -9.40 2.17 -3.81
N ILE A 118 -8.61 1.51 -2.96
CA ILE A 118 -7.81 0.36 -3.37
C ILE A 118 -8.70 -0.88 -3.40
N SER A 119 -8.84 -1.48 -4.57
CA SER A 119 -9.59 -2.73 -4.74
C SER A 119 -8.69 -3.95 -4.69
N VAL A 120 -7.46 -3.83 -5.23
CA VAL A 120 -6.46 -4.89 -5.13
C VAL A 120 -5.11 -4.23 -4.89
N ALA A 121 -4.38 -4.74 -3.92
CA ALA A 121 -3.00 -4.35 -3.67
C ALA A 121 -2.10 -5.57 -3.86
N THR A 122 -0.99 -5.41 -4.57
CA THR A 122 0.02 -6.47 -4.66
C THR A 122 1.32 -5.94 -4.13
N THR A 123 2.08 -6.79 -3.45
CA THR A 123 3.39 -6.42 -2.93
C THR A 123 4.39 -7.54 -3.18
N ASN A 124 5.62 -7.17 -3.52
CA ASN A 124 6.72 -8.12 -3.55
C ASN A 124 8.03 -7.35 -3.31
N ASN A 125 9.07 -8.06 -2.97
CA ASN A 125 10.36 -7.44 -2.68
C ASN A 125 11.36 -7.63 -3.82
N LYS A 126 10.87 -7.75 -5.04
CA LYS A 126 11.70 -7.99 -6.22
C LYS A 126 12.76 -6.91 -6.40
N ALA A 127 12.40 -5.66 -6.17
CA ALA A 127 13.32 -4.54 -6.34
C ALA A 127 14.50 -4.62 -5.39
N THR A 128 14.31 -5.14 -4.18
CA THR A 128 15.39 -5.32 -3.23
C THR A 128 16.46 -6.27 -3.79
N THR A 129 16.03 -7.34 -4.39
CA THR A 129 16.93 -8.31 -4.99
C THR A 129 17.74 -7.67 -6.12
N SER A 130 17.10 -6.83 -6.93
CA SER A 130 17.76 -6.15 -8.04
C SER A 130 18.84 -5.20 -7.57
N VAL A 131 18.60 -4.49 -6.50
CA VAL A 131 19.51 -3.46 -5.99
C VAL A 131 20.86 -4.04 -5.57
N ARG A 132 20.86 -5.26 -5.14
CA ARG A 132 22.09 -5.87 -4.63
C ARG A 132 23.07 -6.27 -5.71
N ASN A 133 22.61 -6.30 -6.90
CA ASN A 133 23.46 -6.68 -8.01
C ASN A 133 24.11 -5.48 -8.65
#